data_ed872398141bff750edddab5183459f0
#
_entry.id   ed872398141bff750edddab5183459f0
#
_cell.length_a   1.000
_cell.length_b   1.000
_cell.length_c   1.000
_cell.angle_alpha   90.00
_cell.angle_beta   90.00
_cell.angle_gamma   90.00
#
_symmetry.space_group_name_H-M   'P 1'
#
loop_
_entity.id
_entity.type
_entity.pdbx_description
1 polymer ?
#
loop_
_entity_poly.entity_id
_entity_poly.type
_entity_poly.pdbx_seq_one_letter_code
_entity_poly.pdbx_strand_id
1 'polypeptide(L)'
;LRRSQILSGDILFTISGATVGKIALVKEEIIPANTNQALAIIRSNKETLRPQFLYHWLKTRIIKNIVDKNQTVGAQPNVSLSQIGELPVPSISLEIQDQICKLLDSIDQVTSSIRKKIIHLKYLRKSLMSDLLSGRTRVTI
;
A
#
# COMPACT_ATOMS: atom_id res chain seq x y z
N LEU A 1 -22.53 -10.38 9.59
CA LEU A 1 -21.38 -9.54 9.19
C LEU A 1 -19.99 -10.18 9.42
N ARG A 2 -19.88 -11.50 9.79
CA ARG A 2 -18.58 -12.17 10.00
C ARG A 2 -17.68 -12.21 8.76
N ARG A 3 -18.27 -12.22 7.54
CA ARG A 3 -17.51 -12.31 6.28
C ARG A 3 -16.80 -11.02 5.87
N SER A 4 -17.17 -9.88 6.41
CA SER A 4 -16.56 -8.57 6.13
C SER A 4 -15.59 -8.11 7.23
N GLN A 5 -15.46 -8.89 8.32
CA GLN A 5 -14.56 -8.56 9.42
C GLN A 5 -13.10 -8.79 9.00
N ILE A 6 -12.28 -7.76 9.16
CA ILE A 6 -10.85 -7.80 8.91
C ILE A 6 -10.06 -8.12 10.18
N LEU A 7 -8.93 -8.79 10.01
CA LEU A 7 -8.00 -9.15 11.07
C LEU A 7 -6.62 -8.56 10.80
N SER A 8 -5.82 -8.42 11.85
CA SER A 8 -4.42 -7.99 11.72
C SER A 8 -3.63 -8.97 10.85
N GLY A 9 -2.94 -8.42 9.85
CA GLY A 9 -2.21 -9.18 8.82
C GLY A 9 -3.04 -9.53 7.59
N ASP A 10 -4.34 -9.22 7.54
CA ASP A 10 -5.09 -9.31 6.29
C ASP A 10 -4.58 -8.27 5.28
N ILE A 11 -4.68 -8.62 4.01
CA ILE A 11 -4.40 -7.69 2.92
C ILE A 11 -5.72 -7.34 2.24
N LEU A 12 -6.03 -6.05 2.18
CA LEU A 12 -7.17 -5.51 1.46
C LEU A 12 -6.75 -5.20 0.04
N PHE A 13 -7.45 -5.76 -0.92
CA PHE A 13 -7.21 -5.55 -2.34
C PHE A 13 -8.45 -4.92 -2.97
N THR A 14 -8.31 -3.75 -3.60
CA THR A 14 -9.43 -3.10 -4.29
C THR A 14 -9.74 -3.84 -5.57
N ILE A 15 -10.95 -4.42 -5.65
CA ILE A 15 -11.41 -5.24 -6.78
C ILE A 15 -12.35 -4.51 -7.72
N SER A 16 -12.90 -3.36 -7.35
CA SER A 16 -13.80 -2.58 -8.19
C SER A 16 -13.63 -1.09 -8.05
N GLY A 17 -13.94 -0.34 -9.12
CA GLY A 17 -13.90 1.13 -9.18
C GLY A 17 -12.56 1.69 -9.67
N ALA A 18 -12.42 3.03 -9.63
CA ALA A 18 -11.28 3.76 -10.18
C ALA A 18 -9.92 3.45 -9.52
N THR A 19 -9.91 2.68 -8.44
CA THR A 19 -8.70 2.37 -7.65
C THR A 19 -8.40 0.87 -7.61
N VAL A 20 -8.93 0.09 -8.55
CA VAL A 20 -8.62 -1.34 -8.69
C VAL A 20 -7.10 -1.57 -8.66
N GLY A 21 -6.69 -2.61 -7.94
CA GLY A 21 -5.27 -2.94 -7.75
C GLY A 21 -4.59 -2.19 -6.61
N LYS A 22 -5.26 -1.25 -5.91
CA LYS A 22 -4.72 -0.71 -4.66
C LYS A 22 -4.76 -1.74 -3.54
N ILE A 23 -3.71 -1.74 -2.72
CA ILE A 23 -3.48 -2.74 -1.70
C ILE A 23 -3.12 -2.07 -0.38
N ALA A 24 -3.66 -2.60 0.72
CA ALA A 24 -3.33 -2.16 2.07
C ALA A 24 -3.15 -3.38 3.00
N LEU A 25 -2.13 -3.34 3.84
CA LEU A 25 -1.94 -4.30 4.92
C LEU A 25 -2.69 -3.82 6.17
N VAL A 26 -3.53 -4.67 6.73
CA VAL A 26 -4.30 -4.38 7.96
C VAL A 26 -3.39 -4.45 9.16
N LYS A 27 -3.26 -3.33 9.86
CA LYS A 27 -2.54 -3.22 11.13
C LYS A 27 -3.48 -3.41 12.32
N GLU A 28 -2.94 -3.76 13.44
CA GLU A 28 -3.70 -3.99 14.68
C GLU A 28 -4.45 -2.75 15.17
N GLU A 29 -3.90 -1.58 14.93
CA GLU A 29 -4.43 -0.28 15.36
C GLU A 29 -5.82 0.05 14.78
N ILE A 30 -6.21 -0.60 13.66
CA ILE A 30 -7.48 -0.32 12.97
C ILE A 30 -8.57 -1.34 13.25
N ILE A 31 -8.30 -2.38 14.04
CA ILE A 31 -9.30 -3.38 14.41
C ILE A 31 -9.93 -3.04 15.76
N PRO A 32 -11.23 -3.38 15.98
CA PRO A 32 -12.12 -4.12 15.08
C PRO A 32 -12.69 -3.25 13.95
N ALA A 33 -12.66 -3.77 12.71
CA ALA A 33 -13.23 -3.09 11.55
C ALA A 33 -13.80 -4.09 10.53
N ASN A 34 -14.61 -3.57 9.62
CA ASN A 34 -15.21 -4.32 8.53
C ASN A 34 -14.90 -3.65 7.19
N THR A 35 -14.87 -4.44 6.13
CA THR A 35 -14.72 -3.93 4.76
C THR A 35 -16.06 -4.01 4.01
N ASN A 36 -16.12 -3.36 2.84
CA ASN A 36 -17.23 -3.41 1.90
C ASN A 36 -16.91 -4.31 0.71
N GLN A 37 -17.88 -4.47 -0.20
CA GLN A 37 -17.78 -5.35 -1.37
C GLN A 37 -16.77 -4.89 -2.44
N ALA A 38 -16.24 -3.68 -2.36
CA ALA A 38 -15.23 -3.20 -3.31
C ALA A 38 -13.81 -3.69 -2.96
N LEU A 39 -13.66 -4.34 -1.79
CA LEU A 39 -12.38 -4.85 -1.28
C LEU A 39 -12.43 -6.37 -1.10
N ALA A 40 -11.48 -7.07 -1.69
CA ALA A 40 -11.19 -8.45 -1.34
C ALA A 40 -10.31 -8.51 -0.08
N ILE A 41 -10.61 -9.45 0.81
CA ILE A 41 -9.75 -9.78 1.95
C ILE A 41 -8.87 -10.95 1.56
N ILE A 42 -7.56 -10.74 1.49
CA ILE A 42 -6.58 -11.78 1.26
C ILE A 42 -5.95 -12.14 2.61
N ARG A 43 -6.15 -13.36 3.05
CA ARG A 43 -5.64 -13.89 4.32
C ARG A 43 -4.67 -15.02 4.04
N SER A 44 -3.40 -14.81 4.31
CA SER A 44 -2.37 -15.82 4.12
C SER A 44 -2.34 -16.83 5.28
N ASN A 45 -1.93 -18.06 4.97
CA ASN A 45 -1.51 -19.00 6.02
C ASN A 45 -0.12 -18.58 6.52
N LYS A 46 -0.04 -18.08 7.75
CA LYS A 46 1.19 -17.54 8.36
C LYS A 46 2.29 -18.58 8.54
N GLU A 47 1.95 -19.88 8.49
CA GLU A 47 2.92 -21.00 8.59
C GLU A 47 3.70 -21.19 7.28
N THR A 48 3.20 -20.71 6.17
CA THR A 48 3.83 -20.88 4.85
C THR A 48 4.09 -19.55 4.14
N LEU A 49 3.34 -18.51 4.47
CA LEU A 49 3.38 -17.24 3.76
C LEU A 49 3.19 -16.04 4.71
N ARG A 50 4.24 -15.27 4.90
CA ARG A 50 4.21 -14.05 5.71
C ARG A 50 3.30 -12.98 5.08
N PRO A 51 2.36 -12.37 5.85
CA PRO A 51 1.49 -11.31 5.33
C PRO A 51 2.28 -10.12 4.74
N GLN A 52 3.37 -9.70 5.38
CA GLN A 52 4.23 -8.62 4.91
C GLN A 52 4.88 -8.95 3.56
N PHE A 53 5.38 -10.20 3.41
CA PHE A 53 5.97 -10.64 2.14
C PHE A 53 4.92 -10.64 1.03
N LEU A 54 3.73 -11.20 1.28
CA LEU A 54 2.63 -11.19 0.32
C LEU A 54 2.22 -9.76 -0.03
N TYR A 55 2.14 -8.87 0.94
CA TYR A 55 1.84 -7.45 0.70
C TYR A 55 2.86 -6.79 -0.24
N HIS A 56 4.16 -6.98 -0.01
CA HIS A 56 5.20 -6.46 -0.90
C HIS A 56 5.15 -7.11 -2.28
N TRP A 57 4.94 -8.44 -2.34
CA TRP A 57 4.81 -9.16 -3.61
C TRP A 57 3.65 -8.67 -4.46
N LEU A 58 2.48 -8.49 -3.86
CA LEU A 58 1.29 -7.99 -4.56
C LEU A 58 1.47 -6.56 -5.09
N LYS A 59 2.38 -5.77 -4.55
CA LYS A 59 2.73 -4.42 -5.02
C LYS A 59 3.69 -4.41 -6.20
N THR A 60 4.25 -5.56 -6.58
CA THR A 60 5.21 -5.63 -7.69
C THR A 60 4.57 -5.30 -9.04
N ARG A 61 5.42 -4.85 -9.97
CA ARG A 61 5.00 -4.59 -11.35
C ARG A 61 4.48 -5.86 -12.05
N ILE A 62 5.00 -7.03 -11.65
CA ILE A 62 4.56 -8.33 -12.18
C ILE A 62 3.08 -8.52 -11.91
N ILE A 63 2.67 -8.40 -10.65
CA ILE A 63 1.27 -8.55 -10.23
C ILE A 63 0.40 -7.45 -10.82
N LYS A 64 0.88 -6.20 -10.82
CA LYS A 64 0.15 -5.09 -11.45
C LYS A 64 -0.16 -5.38 -12.92
N ASN A 65 0.82 -5.84 -13.69
CA ASN A 65 0.61 -6.17 -15.12
C ASN A 65 -0.41 -7.31 -15.30
N ILE A 66 -0.43 -8.31 -14.42
CA ILE A 66 -1.42 -9.39 -14.46
C ILE A 66 -2.82 -8.84 -14.17
N VAL A 67 -2.94 -8.02 -13.13
CA VAL A 67 -4.22 -7.38 -12.74
C VAL A 67 -4.73 -6.48 -13.86
N ASP A 68 -3.88 -5.63 -14.44
CA ASP A 68 -4.25 -4.71 -15.52
C ASP A 68 -4.75 -5.47 -16.77
N LYS A 69 -4.15 -6.64 -17.09
CA LYS A 69 -4.59 -7.49 -18.21
C LYS A 69 -5.93 -8.20 -17.95
N ASN A 70 -6.20 -8.52 -16.68
CA ASN A 70 -7.39 -9.27 -16.27
C ASN A 70 -8.59 -8.35 -15.96
N GLN A 71 -8.40 -7.04 -15.97
CA GLN A 71 -9.51 -6.11 -15.79
C GLN A 71 -10.47 -6.17 -16.97
N THR A 72 -11.75 -6.18 -16.66
CA THR A 72 -12.80 -6.04 -17.68
C THR A 72 -12.70 -4.66 -18.32
N VAL A 73 -12.61 -4.65 -19.65
CA VAL A 73 -12.65 -3.42 -20.45
C VAL A 73 -14.09 -2.92 -20.48
N GLY A 74 -14.37 -1.82 -19.79
CA GLY A 74 -15.72 -1.25 -19.69
C GLY A 74 -15.74 0.03 -18.85
N ALA A 75 -16.93 0.56 -18.62
CA ALA A 75 -17.13 1.80 -17.87
C ALA A 75 -16.65 1.75 -16.42
N GLN A 76 -16.48 0.56 -15.84
CA GLN A 76 -15.99 0.36 -14.49
C GLN A 76 -15.01 -0.82 -14.41
N PRO A 77 -13.71 -0.58 -14.19
CA PRO A 77 -12.73 -1.66 -13.98
C PRO A 77 -13.14 -2.59 -12.84
N ASN A 78 -13.02 -3.89 -13.05
CA ASN A 78 -13.32 -4.89 -12.04
C ASN A 78 -12.40 -6.11 -12.19
N VAL A 79 -12.04 -6.73 -11.06
CA VAL A 79 -11.29 -7.99 -10.98
C VAL A 79 -12.04 -8.92 -10.05
N SER A 80 -12.25 -10.17 -10.47
CA SER A 80 -12.99 -11.16 -9.68
C SER A 80 -12.14 -11.73 -8.54
N LEU A 81 -12.79 -12.28 -7.50
CA LEU A 81 -12.12 -12.99 -6.41
C LEU A 81 -11.34 -14.21 -6.91
N SER A 82 -11.84 -14.90 -7.95
CA SER A 82 -11.14 -16.03 -8.58
C SER A 82 -9.81 -15.57 -9.17
N GLN A 83 -9.82 -14.48 -9.96
CA GLN A 83 -8.60 -13.91 -10.54
C GLN A 83 -7.58 -13.47 -9.48
N ILE A 84 -8.04 -12.97 -8.33
CA ILE A 84 -7.15 -12.65 -7.20
C ILE A 84 -6.56 -13.94 -6.60
N GLY A 85 -7.37 -15.00 -6.46
CA GLY A 85 -6.92 -16.30 -5.94
C GLY A 85 -5.90 -17.02 -6.83
N GLU A 86 -5.90 -16.70 -8.13
CA GLU A 86 -4.98 -17.28 -9.13
C GLU A 86 -3.67 -16.50 -9.30
N LEU A 87 -3.48 -15.39 -8.54
CA LEU A 87 -2.24 -14.62 -8.62
C LEU A 87 -1.04 -15.48 -8.19
N PRO A 88 0.03 -15.55 -9.00
CA PRO A 88 1.19 -16.35 -8.67
C PRO A 88 1.93 -15.76 -7.46
N VAL A 89 2.32 -16.63 -6.53
CA VAL A 89 3.12 -16.26 -5.37
C VAL A 89 4.38 -17.13 -5.32
N PRO A 90 5.59 -16.56 -5.16
CA PRO A 90 6.83 -17.33 -5.06
C PRO A 90 6.81 -18.26 -3.84
N SER A 91 7.16 -19.53 -4.06
CA SER A 91 7.35 -20.49 -2.98
C SER A 91 8.80 -20.43 -2.49
N ILE A 92 9.05 -19.66 -1.43
CA ILE A 92 10.37 -19.52 -0.78
C ILE A 92 10.22 -19.74 0.73
N SER A 93 11.32 -20.09 1.40
CA SER A 93 11.30 -20.33 2.85
C SER A 93 10.88 -19.09 3.64
N LEU A 94 10.28 -19.29 4.81
CA LEU A 94 9.87 -18.20 5.70
C LEU A 94 11.05 -17.31 6.12
N GLU A 95 12.23 -17.91 6.28
CA GLU A 95 13.44 -17.16 6.61
C GLU A 95 13.81 -16.15 5.51
N ILE A 96 13.77 -16.58 4.25
CA ILE A 96 14.02 -15.69 3.10
C ILE A 96 12.93 -14.62 2.99
N GLN A 97 11.65 -14.99 3.22
CA GLN A 97 10.56 -14.01 3.25
C GLN A 97 10.80 -12.94 4.31
N ASP A 98 11.19 -13.34 5.53
CA ASP A 98 11.47 -12.41 6.65
C ASP A 98 12.68 -11.49 6.34
N GLN A 99 13.73 -12.00 5.69
CA GLN A 99 14.89 -11.20 5.27
C GLN A 99 14.50 -10.16 4.22
N ILE A 100 13.72 -10.56 3.21
CA ILE A 100 13.21 -9.64 2.17
C ILE A 100 12.35 -8.56 2.81
N CYS A 101 11.43 -8.91 3.72
CA CYS A 101 10.57 -7.95 4.40
C CYS A 101 11.38 -6.93 5.19
N LYS A 102 12.36 -7.36 5.99
CA LYS A 102 13.23 -6.45 6.77
C LYS A 102 13.93 -5.43 5.86
N LEU A 103 14.45 -5.87 4.72
CA LEU A 103 15.12 -4.98 3.77
C LEU A 103 14.14 -3.96 3.16
N LEU A 104 12.97 -4.43 2.68
CA LEU A 104 11.96 -3.56 2.06
C LEU A 104 11.36 -2.57 3.06
N ASP A 105 11.06 -3.02 4.29
CA ASP A 105 10.54 -2.16 5.34
C ASP A 105 11.54 -1.05 5.72
N SER A 106 12.85 -1.36 5.76
CA SER A 106 13.88 -0.35 6.00
C SER A 106 13.93 0.71 4.89
N ILE A 107 13.79 0.31 3.63
CA ILE A 107 13.73 1.22 2.49
C ILE A 107 12.46 2.08 2.55
N ASP A 108 11.32 1.48 2.88
CA ASP A 108 10.04 2.20 3.03
C ASP A 108 10.11 3.23 4.17
N GLN A 109 10.76 2.92 5.30
CA GLN A 109 10.98 3.86 6.39
C GLN A 109 11.83 5.06 5.96
N VAL A 110 12.97 4.82 5.28
CA VAL A 110 13.83 5.88 4.75
C VAL A 110 13.05 6.75 3.75
N THR A 111 12.34 6.11 2.82
CA THR A 111 11.53 6.81 1.81
C THR A 111 10.46 7.68 2.46
N SER A 112 9.77 7.17 3.48
CA SER A 112 8.77 7.92 4.24
C SER A 112 9.38 9.12 4.96
N SER A 113 10.55 8.95 5.60
CA SER A 113 11.28 10.03 6.25
C SER A 113 11.68 11.14 5.28
N ILE A 114 12.20 10.76 4.10
CA ILE A 114 12.57 11.73 3.05
C ILE A 114 11.33 12.49 2.56
N ARG A 115 10.21 11.81 2.34
CA ARG A 115 8.95 12.46 1.93
C ARG A 115 8.48 13.50 2.94
N LYS A 116 8.50 13.16 4.24
CA LYS A 116 8.16 14.12 5.32
C LYS A 116 9.08 15.34 5.28
N LYS A 117 10.37 15.13 5.09
CA LYS A 117 11.37 16.21 5.01
C LYS A 117 11.12 17.13 3.80
N ILE A 118 10.78 16.57 2.64
CA ILE A 118 10.43 17.33 1.44
C ILE A 118 9.17 18.19 1.68
N ILE A 119 8.13 17.64 2.31
CA ILE A 119 6.91 18.38 2.64
C ILE A 119 7.24 19.55 3.57
N HIS A 120 8.04 19.30 4.61
CA HIS A 120 8.47 20.35 5.56
C HIS A 120 9.27 21.46 4.88
N LEU A 121 10.22 21.11 4.00
CA LEU A 121 11.01 22.09 3.24
C LEU A 121 10.15 22.91 2.28
N LYS A 122 9.15 22.31 1.65
CA LYS A 122 8.18 23.03 0.82
C LYS A 122 7.37 24.04 1.64
N TYR A 123 6.97 23.66 2.86
CA TYR A 123 6.27 24.56 3.78
C TYR A 123 7.16 25.73 4.21
N LEU A 124 8.38 25.45 4.65
CA LEU A 124 9.37 26.48 5.02
C LEU A 124 9.63 27.45 3.86
N ARG A 125 9.84 26.93 2.65
CA ARG A 125 10.00 27.77 1.45
C ARG A 125 8.81 28.70 1.26
N LYS A 126 7.59 28.19 1.36
CA LYS A 126 6.37 28.99 1.21
C LYS A 126 6.26 30.08 2.28
N SER A 127 6.58 29.76 3.53
CA SER A 127 6.59 30.71 4.64
C SER A 127 7.61 31.83 4.42
N LEU A 128 8.85 31.46 4.13
CA LEU A 128 9.94 32.43 3.86
C LEU A 128 9.61 33.35 2.66
N MET A 129 9.08 32.78 1.59
CA MET A 129 8.65 33.59 0.44
C MET A 129 7.58 34.63 0.85
N SER A 130 6.61 34.23 1.65
CA SER A 130 5.58 35.13 2.16
C SER A 130 6.18 36.23 3.03
N ASP A 131 7.08 35.90 3.93
CA ASP A 131 7.68 36.86 4.87
C ASP A 131 8.63 37.84 4.18
N LEU A 132 9.43 37.35 3.23
CA LEU A 132 10.33 38.20 2.43
C LEU A 132 9.57 39.12 1.48
N LEU A 133 8.57 38.59 0.76
CA LEU A 133 7.80 39.42 -0.22
C LEU A 133 6.85 40.39 0.45
N SER A 134 6.37 40.09 1.66
CA SER A 134 5.53 41.02 2.44
C SER A 134 6.33 42.05 3.24
N GLY A 135 7.68 41.96 3.24
CA GLY A 135 8.53 42.88 4.00
C GLY A 135 8.56 42.61 5.51
N ARG A 136 7.97 41.51 5.98
CA ARG A 136 8.04 41.09 7.41
C ARG A 136 9.45 40.73 7.83
N THR A 137 10.23 40.17 6.91
CA THR A 137 11.65 39.84 7.11
C THR A 137 12.46 40.58 6.07
N ARG A 138 13.49 41.33 6.52
CA ARG A 138 14.42 42.04 5.61
C ARG A 138 15.69 41.23 5.44
N VAL A 139 16.19 41.14 4.20
CA VAL A 139 17.52 40.63 3.92
C VAL A 139 18.51 41.77 4.22
N THR A 140 19.40 41.58 5.21
CA THR A 140 20.54 42.46 5.43
C THR A 140 21.64 42.03 4.47
N ILE A 141 22.04 42.93 3.56
CA ILE A 141 23.15 42.76 2.62
C ILE A 141 24.43 43.16 3.33
#